data_1a8602096e101afd9ac48efe9b9940fe
#
_entry.id   1a8602096e101afd9ac48efe9b9940fe
#
_cell.length_a   1.000
_cell.length_b   1.000
_cell.length_c   1.000
_cell.angle_alpha   90.00
_cell.angle_beta   90.00
_cell.angle_gamma   90.00
#
_symmetry.space_group_name_H-M   'P 1'
#
loop_
_entity.id
_entity.type
_entity.pdbx_description
1 polymer ?
#
loop_
_entity_poly.entity_id
_entity_poly.type
_entity_poly.pdbx_seq_one_letter_code
_entity_poly.pdbx_strand_id
1 'polypeptide(L)'
;MSINLIKLHNAPMKMLYPIVAADVALFTVIDATLRVLLLQRDNEPQAGAWALPGALLKPETDVTLVHTARRAIGTKTKVDIPYLEQVAVFSGPTRDPRGYSLGVLFYALLPADKAPAVAGEKTKEIAWVDVSRMKRSMAFDHREMIDLATARLRQKVERLALPLHLLPEKFTLAQLQQVCEVVLQQRLDKSSFRRRLKSEIAFEEVAGEFERGPNRPAQLYRAIPGFRFDQGAE
;
A
#
# COMPACT_ATOMS: atom_id res chain seq x y z
N MET A 1 -53.90 -3.86 -38.84
CA MET A 1 -52.74 -4.45 -38.14
C MET A 1 -52.46 -3.65 -36.88
N SER A 2 -52.93 -4.16 -35.74
CA SER A 2 -52.82 -3.46 -34.44
C SER A 2 -51.50 -3.90 -33.79
N ILE A 3 -50.59 -2.97 -33.56
CA ILE A 3 -49.35 -3.20 -32.83
C ILE A 3 -49.69 -3.23 -31.34
N ASN A 4 -49.63 -4.41 -30.73
CA ASN A 4 -49.74 -4.61 -29.29
C ASN A 4 -48.52 -3.97 -28.60
N LEU A 5 -48.68 -2.83 -28.00
CA LEU A 5 -47.75 -2.25 -27.05
C LEU A 5 -47.67 -3.15 -25.83
N ILE A 6 -46.59 -3.89 -25.71
CA ILE A 6 -46.22 -4.68 -24.53
C ILE A 6 -46.17 -3.69 -23.35
N LYS A 7 -47.10 -3.82 -22.42
CA LYS A 7 -47.02 -3.17 -21.10
C LYS A 7 -45.75 -3.64 -20.40
N LEU A 8 -44.68 -2.84 -20.45
CA LEU A 8 -43.56 -2.97 -19.54
C LEU A 8 -44.09 -2.82 -18.12
N HIS A 9 -44.21 -3.90 -17.40
CA HIS A 9 -44.50 -3.91 -15.97
C HIS A 9 -43.38 -3.12 -15.29
N ASN A 10 -43.74 -1.96 -14.73
CA ASN A 10 -42.94 -1.23 -13.74
C ASN A 10 -42.91 -2.02 -12.43
N ALA A 11 -42.21 -3.16 -12.43
CA ALA A 11 -41.75 -3.74 -11.18
C ALA A 11 -40.70 -2.76 -10.63
N PRO A 12 -40.76 -2.33 -9.36
CA PRO A 12 -39.73 -1.51 -8.77
C PRO A 12 -38.40 -2.20 -8.95
N MET A 13 -37.49 -1.58 -9.69
CA MET A 13 -36.15 -2.11 -9.91
C MET A 13 -35.49 -2.22 -8.55
N LYS A 14 -35.35 -3.46 -8.04
CA LYS A 14 -34.68 -3.71 -6.77
C LYS A 14 -33.24 -3.26 -6.95
N MET A 15 -32.93 -2.09 -6.42
CA MET A 15 -31.57 -1.54 -6.49
C MET A 15 -30.65 -2.44 -5.68
N LEU A 16 -29.87 -3.26 -6.36
CA LEU A 16 -28.84 -4.10 -5.76
C LEU A 16 -27.59 -3.23 -5.58
N TYR A 17 -27.31 -2.89 -4.34
CA TYR A 17 -26.08 -2.17 -4.00
C TYR A 17 -24.89 -3.15 -4.00
N PRO A 18 -23.79 -2.83 -4.68
CA PRO A 18 -22.58 -3.65 -4.60
C PRO A 18 -21.99 -3.56 -3.19
N ILE A 19 -21.29 -4.62 -2.78
CA ILE A 19 -20.42 -4.59 -1.61
C ILE A 19 -19.22 -3.73 -1.96
N VAL A 20 -18.94 -2.66 -1.21
CA VAL A 20 -17.80 -1.78 -1.43
C VAL A 20 -16.79 -1.96 -0.30
N ALA A 21 -15.53 -2.23 -0.66
CA ALA A 21 -14.42 -2.40 0.27
C ALA A 21 -13.22 -1.54 -0.14
N ALA A 22 -12.40 -1.16 0.82
CA ALA A 22 -11.05 -0.65 0.60
C ALA A 22 -10.05 -1.66 1.16
N ASP A 23 -9.09 -2.08 0.33
CA ASP A 23 -8.03 -3.02 0.66
C ASP A 23 -6.68 -2.31 0.51
N VAL A 24 -5.74 -2.53 1.44
CA VAL A 24 -4.49 -1.77 1.49
C VAL A 24 -3.28 -2.69 1.46
N ALA A 25 -2.47 -2.57 0.41
CA ALA A 25 -1.14 -3.16 0.35
C ALA A 25 -0.16 -2.26 1.13
N LEU A 26 0.03 -2.55 2.43
CA LEU A 26 0.99 -1.83 3.26
C LEU A 26 2.38 -2.43 3.09
N PHE A 27 3.32 -1.63 2.55
CA PHE A 27 4.68 -2.05 2.28
C PHE A 27 5.67 -1.48 3.29
N THR A 28 6.72 -2.25 3.56
CA THR A 28 7.91 -1.85 4.29
C THR A 28 9.15 -2.56 3.73
N VAL A 29 10.35 -2.08 4.09
CA VAL A 29 11.62 -2.74 3.77
C VAL A 29 12.27 -3.22 5.05
N ILE A 30 12.33 -4.53 5.26
CA ILE A 30 12.96 -5.19 6.41
C ILE A 30 14.01 -6.17 5.87
N ASP A 31 15.22 -6.15 6.43
CA ASP A 31 16.35 -7.04 6.05
C ASP A 31 16.59 -7.00 4.52
N ALA A 32 16.68 -5.80 3.95
CA ALA A 32 16.86 -5.57 2.51
C ALA A 32 15.84 -6.32 1.64
N THR A 33 14.61 -6.49 2.12
CA THR A 33 13.53 -7.19 1.43
C THR A 33 12.26 -6.35 1.48
N LEU A 34 11.61 -6.16 0.32
CA LEU A 34 10.29 -5.53 0.25
C LEU A 34 9.24 -6.50 0.78
N ARG A 35 8.55 -6.10 1.82
CA ARG A 35 7.51 -6.91 2.47
C ARG A 35 6.16 -6.22 2.45
N VAL A 36 5.11 -7.00 2.40
CA VAL A 36 3.72 -6.56 2.51
C VAL A 36 3.09 -7.13 3.77
N LEU A 37 2.28 -6.33 4.44
CA LEU A 37 1.53 -6.77 5.62
C LEU A 37 0.35 -7.63 5.19
N LEU A 38 0.24 -8.82 5.77
CA LEU A 38 -0.89 -9.71 5.60
C LEU A 38 -1.51 -10.05 6.95
N LEU A 39 -2.80 -10.30 6.93
CA LEU A 39 -3.62 -10.72 8.07
C LEU A 39 -4.26 -12.07 7.76
N GLN A 40 -4.28 -12.99 8.72
CA GLN A 40 -5.07 -14.20 8.58
C GLN A 40 -6.53 -13.90 8.96
N ARG A 41 -7.47 -14.26 8.10
CA ARG A 41 -8.90 -13.99 8.28
C ARG A 41 -9.50 -14.89 9.37
N ASP A 42 -10.26 -14.30 10.28
CA ASP A 42 -11.02 -15.04 11.29
C ASP A 42 -12.44 -15.39 10.87
N ASN A 43 -12.98 -14.67 9.87
CA ASN A 43 -14.39 -14.73 9.51
C ASN A 43 -14.60 -15.21 8.08
N GLU A 44 -15.77 -15.82 7.87
CA GLU A 44 -16.26 -16.11 6.53
C GLU A 44 -16.63 -14.81 5.76
N PRO A 45 -16.56 -14.84 4.44
CA PRO A 45 -16.05 -15.93 3.60
C PRO A 45 -14.53 -16.07 3.71
N GLN A 46 -14.03 -17.27 3.44
CA GLN A 46 -12.61 -17.62 3.36
C GLN A 46 -11.83 -17.44 4.68
N ALA A 47 -12.41 -17.86 5.81
CA ALA A 47 -11.74 -17.94 7.10
C ALA A 47 -10.44 -18.77 6.99
N GLY A 48 -9.37 -18.36 7.67
CA GLY A 48 -8.06 -18.99 7.62
C GLY A 48 -7.17 -18.57 6.45
N ALA A 49 -7.72 -17.98 5.37
CA ALA A 49 -6.92 -17.46 4.26
C ALA A 49 -6.21 -16.15 4.64
N TRP A 50 -5.08 -15.90 4.00
CA TRP A 50 -4.35 -14.65 4.17
C TRP A 50 -4.95 -13.54 3.31
N ALA A 51 -4.97 -12.31 3.82
CA ALA A 51 -5.60 -11.18 3.16
C ALA A 51 -4.83 -9.89 3.41
N LEU A 52 -5.01 -8.91 2.53
CA LEU A 52 -4.64 -7.53 2.81
C LEU A 52 -5.48 -6.98 3.98
N PRO A 53 -4.96 -6.04 4.77
CA PRO A 53 -5.79 -5.18 5.60
C PRO A 53 -6.89 -4.55 4.74
N GLY A 54 -8.14 -4.84 5.06
CA GLY A 54 -9.28 -4.32 4.30
C GLY A 54 -10.50 -4.11 5.19
N ALA A 55 -11.40 -3.23 4.78
CA ALA A 55 -12.66 -2.99 5.46
C ALA A 55 -13.77 -2.68 4.45
N LEU A 56 -14.99 -3.07 4.80
CA LEU A 56 -16.17 -2.60 4.07
C LEU A 56 -16.40 -1.12 4.34
N LEU A 57 -16.85 -0.39 3.32
CA LEU A 57 -17.32 0.99 3.45
C LEU A 57 -18.46 1.04 4.49
N LYS A 58 -18.37 2.00 5.40
CA LYS A 58 -19.42 2.34 6.36
C LYS A 58 -19.90 3.76 6.07
N PRO A 59 -20.99 3.94 5.28
CA PRO A 59 -21.45 5.27 4.87
C PRO A 59 -21.75 6.23 6.03
N GLU A 60 -22.08 5.68 7.20
CA GLU A 60 -22.40 6.46 8.40
C GLU A 60 -21.16 7.14 9.01
N THR A 61 -19.96 6.61 8.76
CA THR A 61 -18.72 7.08 9.39
C THR A 61 -17.60 7.41 8.40
N ASP A 62 -17.59 6.75 7.24
CA ASP A 62 -16.54 6.91 6.24
C ASP A 62 -16.96 7.94 5.20
N VAL A 63 -16.47 9.17 5.30
CA VAL A 63 -16.76 10.23 4.32
C VAL A 63 -16.21 9.91 2.93
N THR A 64 -15.06 9.19 2.89
CA THR A 64 -14.39 8.77 1.65
C THR A 64 -13.81 7.38 1.78
N LEU A 65 -13.47 6.74 0.65
CA LEU A 65 -12.76 5.45 0.67
C LEU A 65 -11.34 5.55 1.27
N VAL A 66 -10.74 6.73 1.30
CA VAL A 66 -9.50 6.98 2.05
C VAL A 66 -9.74 6.79 3.56
N HIS A 67 -10.88 7.25 4.09
CA HIS A 67 -11.24 7.00 5.49
C HIS A 67 -11.43 5.51 5.75
N THR A 68 -12.12 4.79 4.85
CA THR A 68 -12.26 3.32 4.94
C THR A 68 -10.90 2.64 4.97
N ALA A 69 -9.96 3.01 4.09
CA ALA A 69 -8.62 2.44 4.01
C ALA A 69 -7.79 2.72 5.27
N ARG A 70 -7.80 3.96 5.78
CA ARG A 70 -7.13 4.31 7.05
C ARG A 70 -7.72 3.55 8.24
N ARG A 71 -9.03 3.46 8.31
CA ARG A 71 -9.72 2.68 9.34
C ARG A 71 -9.38 1.18 9.25
N ALA A 72 -9.28 0.63 8.03
CA ALA A 72 -8.89 -0.78 7.81
C ALA A 72 -7.51 -1.09 8.44
N ILE A 73 -6.53 -0.21 8.26
CA ILE A 73 -5.21 -0.36 8.87
C ILE A 73 -5.28 -0.08 10.37
N GLY A 74 -5.78 1.07 10.79
CA GLY A 74 -5.74 1.50 12.20
C GLY A 74 -6.42 0.53 13.14
N THR A 75 -7.59 -0.02 12.77
CA THR A 75 -8.31 -1.00 13.62
C THR A 75 -7.64 -2.36 13.69
N LYS A 76 -6.94 -2.78 12.63
CA LYS A 76 -6.36 -4.11 12.53
C LYS A 76 -4.89 -4.16 12.96
N THR A 77 -4.15 -3.07 12.82
CA THR A 77 -2.71 -3.05 13.02
C THR A 77 -2.24 -2.03 14.03
N LYS A 78 -3.08 -1.06 14.42
CA LYS A 78 -2.75 0.09 15.25
C LYS A 78 -1.58 0.94 14.71
N VAL A 79 -1.30 0.84 13.42
CA VAL A 79 -0.24 1.58 12.73
C VAL A 79 -0.85 2.83 12.10
N ASP A 80 -0.24 3.98 12.34
CA ASP A 80 -0.51 5.20 11.57
C ASP A 80 0.36 5.22 10.32
N ILE A 81 -0.28 5.49 9.16
CA ILE A 81 0.38 5.47 7.85
C ILE A 81 0.60 6.89 7.33
N PRO A 82 1.87 7.27 7.08
CA PRO A 82 2.17 8.61 6.57
C PRO A 82 1.77 8.81 5.10
N TYR A 83 1.70 7.73 4.33
CA TYR A 83 1.41 7.77 2.90
C TYR A 83 0.38 6.71 2.49
N LEU A 84 -0.61 7.13 1.70
CA LEU A 84 -1.66 6.26 1.14
C LEU A 84 -2.04 6.76 -0.24
N GLU A 85 -2.05 5.87 -1.24
CA GLU A 85 -2.43 6.16 -2.63
C GLU A 85 -3.40 5.11 -3.16
N GLN A 86 -4.43 5.56 -3.88
CA GLN A 86 -5.33 4.67 -4.61
C GLN A 86 -4.65 4.16 -5.88
N VAL A 87 -4.74 2.85 -6.12
CA VAL A 87 -4.10 2.17 -7.27
C VAL A 87 -5.09 1.82 -8.35
N ALA A 88 -6.13 1.06 -7.98
CA ALA A 88 -7.09 0.49 -8.93
C ALA A 88 -8.41 0.12 -8.23
N VAL A 89 -9.40 -0.20 -9.06
CA VAL A 89 -10.67 -0.80 -8.62
C VAL A 89 -10.78 -2.19 -9.21
N PHE A 90 -11.05 -3.17 -8.36
CA PHE A 90 -11.37 -4.54 -8.72
C PHE A 90 -12.88 -4.74 -8.59
N SER A 91 -13.54 -5.25 -9.61
CA SER A 91 -15.00 -5.40 -9.58
C SER A 91 -15.45 -6.70 -10.24
N GLY A 92 -16.57 -7.22 -9.78
CA GLY A 92 -17.16 -8.38 -10.42
C GLY A 92 -18.17 -9.13 -9.54
N PRO A 93 -18.98 -9.99 -10.18
CA PRO A 93 -20.00 -10.78 -9.49
C PRO A 93 -19.44 -12.02 -8.76
N THR A 94 -18.23 -12.47 -9.13
CA THR A 94 -17.64 -13.73 -8.65
C THR A 94 -16.43 -13.56 -7.75
N ARG A 95 -15.91 -12.32 -7.58
CA ARG A 95 -14.74 -12.05 -6.74
C ARG A 95 -15.03 -12.19 -5.24
N ASP A 96 -16.28 -11.98 -4.83
CA ASP A 96 -16.76 -12.16 -3.48
C ASP A 96 -18.01 -13.06 -3.50
N PRO A 97 -18.02 -14.20 -2.78
CA PRO A 97 -19.17 -15.10 -2.80
C PRO A 97 -20.45 -14.51 -2.21
N ARG A 98 -20.37 -13.37 -1.51
CA ARG A 98 -21.54 -12.67 -0.96
C ARG A 98 -22.34 -11.90 -2.00
N GLY A 99 -21.75 -11.60 -3.18
CA GLY A 99 -22.41 -10.91 -4.28
C GLY A 99 -21.48 -9.98 -5.06
N TYR A 100 -22.08 -9.16 -5.92
CA TYR A 100 -21.32 -8.19 -6.72
C TYR A 100 -20.55 -7.24 -5.79
N SER A 101 -19.25 -7.11 -6.00
CA SER A 101 -18.40 -6.32 -5.13
C SER A 101 -17.42 -5.43 -5.89
N LEU A 102 -17.07 -4.33 -5.24
CA LEU A 102 -16.06 -3.36 -5.65
C LEU A 102 -14.99 -3.30 -4.55
N GLY A 103 -13.78 -3.76 -4.85
CA GLY A 103 -12.61 -3.62 -3.98
C GLY A 103 -11.73 -2.49 -4.52
N VAL A 104 -11.59 -1.42 -3.76
CA VAL A 104 -10.69 -0.32 -4.10
C VAL A 104 -9.35 -0.57 -3.46
N LEU A 105 -8.34 -0.83 -4.31
CA LEU A 105 -6.98 -1.08 -3.88
C LEU A 105 -6.26 0.24 -3.60
N PHE A 106 -5.71 0.31 -2.41
CA PHE A 106 -4.71 1.31 -2.02
C PHE A 106 -3.37 0.64 -1.77
N TYR A 107 -2.28 1.40 -1.87
CA TYR A 107 -1.04 1.01 -1.22
C TYR A 107 -0.57 2.09 -0.25
N ALA A 108 0.18 1.66 0.76
CA ALA A 108 0.75 2.52 1.79
C ALA A 108 2.22 2.15 2.02
N LEU A 109 3.01 3.11 2.45
CA LEU A 109 4.43 2.95 2.75
C LEU A 109 4.67 3.26 4.23
N LEU A 110 5.49 2.43 4.88
CA LEU A 110 5.81 2.56 6.30
C LEU A 110 7.29 2.27 6.53
N PRO A 111 8.01 3.12 7.29
CA PRO A 111 9.37 2.82 7.69
C PRO A 111 9.45 1.57 8.57
N ALA A 112 10.57 0.85 8.48
CA ALA A 112 10.75 -0.41 9.23
C ALA A 112 10.71 -0.22 10.75
N ASP A 113 11.18 0.90 11.27
CA ASP A 113 11.15 1.26 12.70
C ASP A 113 9.73 1.52 13.25
N LYS A 114 8.77 1.78 12.35
CA LYS A 114 7.34 1.92 12.67
C LYS A 114 6.52 0.69 12.30
N ALA A 115 7.19 -0.36 11.82
CA ALA A 115 6.55 -1.56 11.29
C ALA A 115 6.07 -2.63 12.29
N PRO A 116 6.33 -2.58 13.63
CA PRO A 116 5.75 -3.58 14.50
C PRO A 116 4.23 -3.44 14.52
N ALA A 117 3.58 -4.32 13.78
CA ALA A 117 2.13 -4.42 13.77
C ALA A 117 1.70 -5.42 14.84
N VAL A 118 0.76 -5.01 15.67
CA VAL A 118 0.13 -5.85 16.69
C VAL A 118 -1.18 -6.37 16.13
N ALA A 119 -1.50 -7.65 16.35
CA ALA A 119 -2.80 -8.21 15.98
C ALA A 119 -3.92 -7.36 16.59
N GLY A 120 -4.80 -6.86 15.75
CA GLY A 120 -6.01 -6.13 16.15
C GLY A 120 -7.20 -7.06 16.28
N GLU A 121 -8.39 -6.49 16.42
CA GLU A 121 -9.64 -7.24 16.44
C GLU A 121 -9.84 -8.03 15.14
N LYS A 122 -10.41 -9.25 15.24
CA LYS A 122 -10.79 -10.13 14.12
C LYS A 122 -9.63 -10.59 13.23
N THR A 123 -8.44 -10.76 13.80
CA THR A 123 -7.29 -11.35 13.11
C THR A 123 -6.60 -12.38 14.02
N LYS A 124 -6.27 -13.55 13.49
CA LYS A 124 -5.52 -14.58 14.20
C LYS A 124 -4.02 -14.30 14.18
N GLU A 125 -3.53 -13.97 13.03
CA GLU A 125 -2.10 -13.68 12.80
C GLU A 125 -1.91 -12.46 11.92
N ILE A 126 -0.79 -11.79 12.13
CA ILE A 126 -0.25 -10.73 11.27
C ILE A 126 1.16 -11.15 10.84
N ALA A 127 1.49 -10.96 9.57
CA ALA A 127 2.80 -11.28 9.06
C ALA A 127 3.29 -10.27 8.03
N TRP A 128 4.56 -9.88 8.13
CA TRP A 128 5.28 -9.19 7.06
C TRP A 128 5.85 -10.23 6.10
N VAL A 129 5.29 -10.33 4.90
CA VAL A 129 5.61 -11.37 3.92
C VAL A 129 6.41 -10.77 2.76
N ASP A 130 7.49 -11.44 2.37
CA ASP A 130 8.28 -11.09 1.18
C ASP A 130 7.40 -11.16 -0.07
N VAL A 131 7.28 -10.03 -0.78
CA VAL A 131 6.43 -9.93 -1.98
C VAL A 131 6.88 -10.86 -3.11
N SER A 132 8.18 -11.21 -3.16
CA SER A 132 8.76 -12.09 -4.18
C SER A 132 8.58 -13.59 -3.89
N ARG A 133 8.33 -13.95 -2.65
CA ARG A 133 8.28 -15.35 -2.17
C ARG A 133 6.92 -15.76 -1.61
N MET A 134 5.88 -15.07 -1.99
CA MET A 134 4.55 -15.30 -1.47
C MET A 134 3.95 -16.63 -1.97
N LYS A 135 3.91 -17.63 -1.10
CA LYS A 135 3.34 -18.98 -1.36
C LYS A 135 2.03 -19.23 -0.61
N ARG A 136 1.53 -18.24 0.12
CA ARG A 136 0.35 -18.37 0.98
C ARG A 136 -0.94 -18.40 0.16
N SER A 137 -1.92 -19.17 0.61
CA SER A 137 -3.28 -19.10 0.07
C SER A 137 -3.88 -17.74 0.42
N MET A 138 -4.20 -16.96 -0.60
CA MET A 138 -4.76 -15.62 -0.47
C MET A 138 -6.28 -15.65 -0.61
N ALA A 139 -6.95 -14.83 0.19
CA ALA A 139 -8.37 -14.60 0.06
C ALA A 139 -8.66 -13.77 -1.19
N PHE A 140 -9.79 -14.03 -1.81
CA PHE A 140 -10.30 -13.29 -2.96
C PHE A 140 -9.25 -13.14 -4.08
N ASP A 141 -9.15 -11.94 -4.64
CA ASP A 141 -8.17 -11.50 -5.62
C ASP A 141 -6.98 -10.73 -5.02
N HIS A 142 -6.76 -10.86 -3.70
CA HIS A 142 -5.72 -10.09 -2.99
C HIS A 142 -4.30 -10.38 -3.48
N ARG A 143 -4.04 -11.54 -4.07
CA ARG A 143 -2.74 -11.83 -4.70
C ARG A 143 -2.51 -10.90 -5.89
N GLU A 144 -3.47 -10.78 -6.76
CA GLU A 144 -3.40 -9.91 -7.92
C GLU A 144 -3.31 -8.43 -7.51
N MET A 145 -4.05 -8.04 -6.47
CA MET A 145 -3.94 -6.70 -5.88
C MET A 145 -2.52 -6.38 -5.41
N ILE A 146 -1.84 -7.32 -4.72
CA ILE A 146 -0.47 -7.12 -4.24
C ILE A 146 0.51 -7.01 -5.42
N ASP A 147 0.36 -7.85 -6.42
CA ASP A 147 1.22 -7.83 -7.60
C ASP A 147 1.08 -6.49 -8.34
N LEU A 148 -0.15 -5.97 -8.50
CA LEU A 148 -0.41 -4.66 -9.11
C LEU A 148 0.13 -3.49 -8.27
N ALA A 149 -0.08 -3.51 -6.95
CA ALA A 149 0.45 -2.47 -6.06
C ALA A 149 1.98 -2.44 -6.07
N THR A 150 2.62 -3.63 -6.08
CA THR A 150 4.08 -3.76 -6.18
C THR A 150 4.60 -3.20 -7.52
N ALA A 151 3.92 -3.52 -8.61
CA ALA A 151 4.28 -2.98 -9.94
C ALA A 151 4.14 -1.45 -9.96
N ARG A 152 3.09 -0.90 -9.35
CA ARG A 152 2.87 0.55 -9.24
C ARG A 152 3.98 1.24 -8.45
N LEU A 153 4.38 0.67 -7.30
CA LEU A 153 5.48 1.19 -6.49
C LEU A 153 6.79 1.19 -7.27
N ARG A 154 7.13 0.08 -7.96
CA ARG A 154 8.33 -0.02 -8.80
C ARG A 154 8.33 1.02 -9.91
N GLN A 155 7.23 1.14 -10.65
CA GLN A 155 7.10 2.11 -11.74
C GLN A 155 7.37 3.56 -11.27
N LYS A 156 6.90 3.91 -10.08
CA LYS A 156 7.18 5.23 -9.51
C LYS A 156 8.66 5.42 -9.21
N VAL A 157 9.30 4.44 -8.55
CA VAL A 157 10.73 4.52 -8.22
C VAL A 157 11.60 4.54 -9.48
N GLU A 158 11.24 3.81 -10.53
CA GLU A 158 11.89 3.88 -11.85
C GLU A 158 11.84 5.29 -12.44
N ARG A 159 10.71 5.99 -12.27
CA ARG A 159 10.51 7.37 -12.74
C ARG A 159 11.04 8.43 -11.77
N LEU A 160 11.89 8.02 -10.82
CA LEU A 160 12.56 8.90 -9.87
C LEU A 160 11.72 9.44 -8.70
N ALA A 161 10.50 8.98 -8.48
CA ALA A 161 9.86 9.24 -7.23
C ALA A 161 10.65 8.55 -6.11
N LEU A 162 11.14 9.33 -5.14
CA LEU A 162 11.94 8.78 -4.04
C LEU A 162 11.04 8.20 -2.95
N PRO A 163 11.18 6.92 -2.57
CA PRO A 163 10.30 6.27 -1.60
C PRO A 163 10.67 6.63 -0.15
N LEU A 164 10.72 7.93 0.18
CA LEU A 164 11.18 8.43 1.48
C LEU A 164 10.29 7.93 2.64
N HIS A 165 9.03 7.62 2.37
CA HIS A 165 8.12 7.02 3.38
C HIS A 165 8.46 5.57 3.78
N LEU A 166 9.43 4.92 3.10
CA LEU A 166 10.00 3.63 3.51
C LEU A 166 11.24 3.79 4.40
N LEU A 167 11.74 5.02 4.56
CA LEU A 167 12.93 5.36 5.34
C LEU A 167 12.55 5.89 6.72
N PRO A 168 13.43 5.75 7.72
CA PRO A 168 13.27 6.45 8.99
C PRO A 168 13.27 7.97 8.80
N GLU A 169 12.85 8.71 9.82
CA GLU A 169 12.77 10.17 9.78
C GLU A 169 14.08 10.83 9.34
N LYS A 170 15.21 10.30 9.82
CA LYS A 170 16.56 10.69 9.40
C LYS A 170 17.24 9.49 8.72
N PHE A 171 17.80 9.72 7.57
CA PHE A 171 18.41 8.66 6.75
C PHE A 171 19.68 9.14 6.04
N THR A 172 20.50 8.21 5.61
CA THR A 172 21.65 8.48 4.75
C THR A 172 21.31 8.23 3.27
N LEU A 173 22.08 8.84 2.36
CA LEU A 173 21.94 8.54 0.93
C LEU A 173 22.25 7.08 0.57
N ALA A 174 22.99 6.38 1.41
CA ALA A 174 23.23 4.95 1.24
C ALA A 174 21.98 4.12 1.55
N GLN A 175 21.27 4.46 2.62
CA GLN A 175 19.98 3.83 2.97
C GLN A 175 18.92 4.12 1.89
N LEU A 176 18.84 5.36 1.39
CA LEU A 176 17.94 5.70 0.30
C LEU A 176 18.24 4.89 -0.97
N GLN A 177 19.53 4.77 -1.36
CA GLN A 177 19.94 3.94 -2.49
C GLN A 177 19.53 2.49 -2.28
N GLN A 178 19.79 1.92 -1.10
CA GLN A 178 19.45 0.55 -0.76
C GLN A 178 17.93 0.30 -0.84
N VAL A 179 17.10 1.20 -0.33
CA VAL A 179 15.63 1.08 -0.44
C VAL A 179 15.19 1.12 -1.90
N CYS A 180 15.74 2.02 -2.73
CA CYS A 180 15.46 2.03 -4.17
C CYS A 180 15.86 0.72 -4.84
N GLU A 181 17.05 0.18 -4.55
CA GLU A 181 17.55 -1.09 -5.10
C GLU A 181 16.63 -2.27 -4.71
N VAL A 182 16.17 -2.30 -3.46
CA VAL A 182 15.24 -3.32 -2.96
C VAL A 182 13.89 -3.26 -3.69
N VAL A 183 13.32 -2.08 -3.85
CA VAL A 183 12.05 -1.90 -4.56
C VAL A 183 12.18 -2.29 -6.02
N LEU A 184 13.26 -1.88 -6.69
CA LEU A 184 13.51 -2.13 -8.11
C LEU A 184 14.02 -3.56 -8.38
N GLN A 185 14.50 -4.26 -7.36
CA GLN A 185 15.17 -5.56 -7.48
C GLN A 185 16.39 -5.51 -8.42
N GLN A 186 17.08 -4.37 -8.46
CA GLN A 186 18.30 -4.18 -9.26
C GLN A 186 19.31 -3.30 -8.53
N ARG A 187 20.59 -3.48 -8.82
CA ARG A 187 21.65 -2.61 -8.32
C ARG A 187 21.68 -1.29 -9.09
N LEU A 188 21.89 -0.20 -8.36
CA LEU A 188 22.05 1.13 -8.93
C LEU A 188 23.53 1.55 -8.86
N ASP A 189 24.04 2.14 -9.94
CA ASP A 189 25.38 2.72 -9.91
C ASP A 189 25.39 3.92 -8.94
N LYS A 190 26.25 3.83 -7.94
CA LYS A 190 26.36 4.82 -6.85
C LYS A 190 26.62 6.24 -7.35
N SER A 191 27.50 6.38 -8.35
CA SER A 191 27.90 7.70 -8.87
C SER A 191 26.76 8.34 -9.65
N SER A 192 26.10 7.57 -10.51
CA SER A 192 24.94 8.01 -11.28
C SER A 192 23.75 8.33 -10.37
N PHE A 193 23.47 7.49 -9.38
CA PHE A 193 22.40 7.72 -8.39
C PHE A 193 22.65 9.04 -7.64
N ARG A 194 23.83 9.24 -7.08
CA ARG A 194 24.18 10.46 -6.36
C ARG A 194 24.17 11.72 -7.24
N ARG A 195 24.59 11.59 -8.51
CA ARG A 195 24.52 12.72 -9.46
C ARG A 195 23.07 13.14 -9.69
N ARG A 196 22.14 12.20 -9.80
CA ARG A 196 20.71 12.49 -9.96
C ARG A 196 20.11 13.17 -8.75
N LEU A 197 20.53 12.77 -7.53
CA LEU A 197 20.05 13.38 -6.29
C LEU A 197 20.49 14.84 -6.06
N LYS A 198 21.49 15.35 -6.82
CA LYS A 198 21.97 16.74 -6.66
C LYS A 198 20.93 17.81 -6.99
N SER A 199 19.97 17.52 -7.85
CA SER A 199 18.88 18.41 -8.23
C SER A 199 17.58 18.14 -7.46
N GLU A 200 17.57 17.13 -6.59
CA GLU A 200 16.38 16.77 -5.83
C GLU A 200 16.13 17.75 -4.68
N ILE A 201 14.87 18.17 -4.58
CA ILE A 201 14.37 19.04 -3.51
C ILE A 201 13.51 18.30 -2.50
N ALA A 202 13.33 16.99 -2.67
CA ALA A 202 12.46 16.16 -1.83
C ALA A 202 12.97 15.97 -0.40
N PHE A 203 14.24 16.22 -0.16
CA PHE A 203 14.90 16.08 1.15
C PHE A 203 16.00 17.12 1.34
N GLU A 204 16.36 17.36 2.58
CA GLU A 204 17.39 18.33 2.99
C GLU A 204 18.40 17.71 3.96
N GLU A 205 19.59 18.29 4.03
CA GLU A 205 20.60 17.88 5.02
C GLU A 205 20.18 18.29 6.44
N VAL A 206 20.39 17.38 7.39
CA VAL A 206 20.28 17.69 8.82
C VAL A 206 21.63 18.24 9.27
N ALA A 207 21.72 19.57 9.44
CA ALA A 207 22.98 20.26 9.72
C ALA A 207 23.68 19.72 10.97
N GLY A 208 24.94 19.33 10.83
CA GLY A 208 25.77 18.83 11.93
C GLY A 208 25.44 17.43 12.43
N GLU A 209 24.48 16.73 11.84
CA GLU A 209 24.13 15.37 12.22
C GLU A 209 24.68 14.32 11.24
N PHE A 210 25.34 13.32 11.80
CA PHE A 210 25.97 12.24 11.05
C PHE A 210 25.65 10.88 11.67
N GLU A 211 25.39 9.90 10.81
CA GLU A 211 25.37 8.50 11.24
C GLU A 211 26.80 8.03 11.48
N ARG A 212 27.08 7.59 12.72
CA ARG A 212 28.41 7.06 13.12
C ARG A 212 28.41 5.55 13.00
N GLY A 213 29.42 5.00 12.36
CA GLY A 213 29.63 3.56 12.17
C GLY A 213 31.13 3.27 12.06
N PRO A 214 31.52 2.04 11.69
CA PRO A 214 32.93 1.66 11.51
C PRO A 214 33.63 2.40 10.37
N ASN A 215 32.85 3.01 9.46
CA ASN A 215 33.31 3.80 8.33
C ASN A 215 33.28 5.29 8.63
N ARG A 216 33.70 6.12 7.60
CA ARG A 216 33.58 7.57 7.67
C ARG A 216 32.13 7.97 8.01
N PRO A 217 31.90 8.90 8.95
CA PRO A 217 30.58 9.38 9.29
C PRO A 217 29.80 9.81 8.04
N ALA A 218 28.54 9.35 7.93
CA ALA A 218 27.67 9.67 6.81
C ALA A 218 26.68 10.77 7.20
N GLN A 219 26.56 11.80 6.34
CA GLN A 219 25.61 12.89 6.51
C GLN A 219 24.18 12.33 6.59
N LEU A 220 23.40 12.83 7.55
CA LEU A 220 21.97 12.54 7.68
C LEU A 220 21.13 13.56 6.90
N TYR A 221 20.05 13.06 6.33
CA TYR A 221 19.05 13.79 5.56
C TYR A 221 17.67 13.52 6.14
N ARG A 222 16.71 14.40 5.88
CA ARG A 222 15.29 14.20 6.18
C ARG A 222 14.43 14.66 5.01
N ALA A 223 13.23 14.10 4.87
CA ALA A 223 12.25 14.59 3.90
C ALA A 223 11.86 16.04 4.23
N ILE A 224 11.64 16.87 3.21
CA ILE A 224 11.13 18.22 3.43
C ILE A 224 9.70 18.18 4.00
N PRO A 225 9.27 19.21 4.77
CA PRO A 225 7.89 19.32 5.22
C PRO A 225 6.91 19.27 4.04
N GLY A 226 5.87 18.46 4.16
CA GLY A 226 4.85 18.31 3.11
C GLY A 226 5.27 17.45 1.91
N PHE A 227 6.40 16.75 1.98
CA PHE A 227 6.82 15.81 0.94
C PHE A 227 5.69 14.83 0.58
N ARG A 228 5.45 14.66 -0.72
CA ARG A 228 4.54 13.68 -1.29
C ARG A 228 5.26 12.80 -2.29
N PHE A 229 5.08 11.50 -2.17
CA PHE A 229 5.69 10.51 -3.07
C PHE A 229 5.12 10.55 -4.51
N ASP A 230 4.00 11.20 -4.72
CA ASP A 230 3.33 11.38 -6.00
C ASP A 230 3.84 12.56 -6.84
N GLN A 231 4.63 13.44 -6.25
CA GLN A 231 5.30 14.54 -6.95
C GLN A 231 6.60 14.03 -7.58
N GLY A 232 6.51 13.11 -8.54
CA GLY A 232 7.56 12.93 -9.52
C GLY A 232 7.57 14.15 -10.44
N ALA A 233 8.77 14.67 -10.79
CA ALA A 233 8.93 15.82 -11.67
C ALA A 233 8.00 15.72 -12.89
N GLU A 234 7.18 16.74 -13.09
CA GLU A 234 6.51 17.03 -14.35
C GLU A 234 7.56 17.30 -15.44
#